data_a4019a602fce733031d8234986a6cf9e
#
_entry.id   a4019a602fce733031d8234986a6cf9e
#
_cell.length_a   1.000
_cell.length_b   1.000
_cell.length_c   1.000
_cell.angle_alpha   90.00
_cell.angle_beta   90.00
_cell.angle_gamma   90.00
#
_symmetry.space_group_name_H-M   'P 1'
#
loop_
_entity.id
_entity.type
_entity.pdbx_description
1 polymer ?
#
loop_
_entity_poly.entity_id
_entity_poly.type
_entity_poly.pdbx_seq_one_letter_code
_entity_poly.pdbx_strand_id
1 'polypeptide(L)'
;LNDSGLRDLRLVLGVGAACGLTWAVCQSLGLASAAPYGVVMAAVLMRPDFQLWPRPLLVLLPVLVVVGLGLGTFLKPLLEAPEVWQFAVVTAIAQCLGQALPDRLMLVRNLLAVLAVLPLLGSNATWLSAWHQLLAVLVGMGTATLVQSGLRLPADSLSADSEGHGRAAESQPEVEVGRSLAQRFADPYFWRKLLVSTLALSIGMGVGAVTPKYLYFGVVLLLNDSLGATLLRVRDRMVGVSLGVLMPLLVFATFPIQALSVAAVMGGTTGLIVGLGLQPQLRTALISSGVTYVGYGALTDWYVPHRWLDYLLGSGLALLVCLLVRPYSALLRFRRLARAGEGLTGALQALLPSALEEARVLGQESEFRELLRELGPSRSL
;
A
#
# COMPACT_ATOMS: atom_id res chain seq x y z
N LEU A 1 3.67 -8.17 31.54
CA LEU A 1 3.79 -7.87 30.11
C LEU A 1 5.17 -7.30 29.87
N ASN A 2 5.94 -7.92 28.96
CA ASN A 2 7.23 -7.37 28.52
C ASN A 2 6.96 -6.03 27.79
N ASP A 3 7.96 -5.14 27.72
CA ASP A 3 7.84 -3.83 27.06
C ASP A 3 7.36 -3.91 25.61
N SER A 4 7.72 -4.98 24.89
CA SER A 4 7.20 -5.28 23.56
C SER A 4 5.67 -5.52 23.57
N GLY A 5 5.17 -6.34 24.49
CA GLY A 5 3.73 -6.62 24.60
C GLY A 5 2.90 -5.39 24.99
N LEU A 6 3.46 -4.49 25.80
CA LEU A 6 2.83 -3.22 26.15
C LEU A 6 2.75 -2.27 24.94
N ARG A 7 3.79 -2.25 24.12
CA ARG A 7 3.85 -1.48 22.87
C ARG A 7 2.83 -2.00 21.86
N ASP A 8 2.75 -3.32 21.70
CA ASP A 8 1.80 -3.97 20.80
C ASP A 8 0.35 -3.72 21.23
N LEU A 9 0.06 -3.83 22.53
CA LEU A 9 -1.28 -3.52 23.07
C LEU A 9 -1.66 -2.05 22.83
N ARG A 10 -0.73 -1.12 23.02
CA ARG A 10 -0.96 0.30 22.71
C ARG A 10 -1.25 0.53 21.24
N LEU A 11 -0.56 -0.17 20.35
CA LEU A 11 -0.82 -0.08 18.91
C LEU A 11 -2.22 -0.58 18.57
N VAL A 12 -2.62 -1.72 19.12
CA VAL A 12 -3.97 -2.31 18.96
C VAL A 12 -5.05 -1.33 19.40
N LEU A 13 -4.91 -0.80 20.62
CA LEU A 13 -5.88 0.16 21.18
C LEU A 13 -5.85 1.49 20.43
N GLY A 14 -4.67 1.95 20.04
CA GLY A 14 -4.50 3.20 19.28
C GLY A 14 -5.16 3.15 17.91
N VAL A 15 -4.92 2.07 17.14
CA VAL A 15 -5.55 1.88 15.82
C VAL A 15 -7.06 1.77 15.97
N GLY A 16 -7.53 0.96 16.94
CA GLY A 16 -8.96 0.81 17.21
C GLY A 16 -9.62 2.15 17.57
N ALA A 17 -9.02 2.89 18.50
CA ALA A 17 -9.54 4.19 18.95
C ALA A 17 -9.55 5.23 17.81
N ALA A 18 -8.46 5.34 17.04
CA ALA A 18 -8.38 6.27 15.92
C ALA A 18 -9.46 5.97 14.87
N CYS A 19 -9.65 4.71 14.51
CA CYS A 19 -10.62 4.29 13.51
C CYS A 19 -12.07 4.47 14.00
N GLY A 20 -12.37 4.06 15.24
CA GLY A 20 -13.69 4.23 15.85
C GLY A 20 -14.07 5.70 16.00
N LEU A 21 -13.13 6.54 16.45
CA LEU A 21 -13.33 7.99 16.54
C LEU A 21 -13.55 8.62 15.15
N THR A 22 -12.76 8.20 14.15
CA THR A 22 -12.95 8.66 12.76
C THR A 22 -14.35 8.34 12.26
N TRP A 23 -14.81 7.12 12.49
CA TRP A 23 -16.16 6.71 12.11
C TRP A 23 -17.22 7.58 12.79
N ALA A 24 -17.14 7.76 14.11
CA ALA A 24 -18.08 8.57 14.87
C ALA A 24 -18.15 10.03 14.36
N VAL A 25 -16.98 10.64 14.13
CA VAL A 25 -16.91 12.02 13.61
C VAL A 25 -17.45 12.08 12.18
N CYS A 26 -17.13 11.14 11.30
CA CYS A 26 -17.68 11.10 9.95
C CYS A 26 -19.22 10.97 9.97
N GLN A 27 -19.77 10.16 10.85
CA GLN A 27 -21.22 10.02 11.00
C GLN A 27 -21.86 11.32 11.49
N SER A 28 -21.29 11.98 12.49
CA SER A 28 -21.81 13.25 13.03
C SER A 28 -21.77 14.40 12.02
N LEU A 29 -20.82 14.35 11.07
CA LEU A 29 -20.68 15.33 9.99
C LEU A 29 -21.48 14.98 8.72
N GLY A 30 -22.26 13.90 8.72
CA GLY A 30 -23.01 13.46 7.55
C GLY A 30 -22.14 12.87 6.43
N LEU A 31 -20.91 12.45 6.75
CA LEU A 31 -19.93 11.88 5.81
C LEU A 31 -19.95 10.33 5.77
N ALA A 32 -21.09 9.72 6.08
CA ALA A 32 -21.22 8.26 6.21
C ALA A 32 -20.72 7.50 4.98
N SER A 33 -21.07 7.93 3.77
CA SER A 33 -20.65 7.31 2.50
C SER A 33 -19.15 7.42 2.24
N ALA A 34 -18.50 8.42 2.81
CA ALA A 34 -17.06 8.66 2.66
C ALA A 34 -16.24 8.15 3.87
N ALA A 35 -16.89 7.71 4.95
CA ALA A 35 -16.24 7.24 6.16
C ALA A 35 -15.17 6.14 5.92
N PRO A 36 -15.32 5.18 4.96
CA PRO A 36 -14.29 4.19 4.67
C PRO A 36 -12.92 4.82 4.36
N TYR A 37 -12.89 5.92 3.62
CA TYR A 37 -11.65 6.62 3.27
C TYR A 37 -10.96 7.22 4.50
N GLY A 38 -11.74 7.81 5.40
CA GLY A 38 -11.25 8.34 6.67
C GLY A 38 -10.70 7.25 7.59
N VAL A 39 -11.45 6.17 7.77
CA VAL A 39 -11.05 5.04 8.64
C VAL A 39 -9.78 4.38 8.13
N VAL A 40 -9.69 4.12 6.82
CA VAL A 40 -8.47 3.57 6.21
C VAL A 40 -7.29 4.53 6.36
N MET A 41 -7.50 5.82 6.17
CA MET A 41 -6.45 6.83 6.35
C MET A 41 -5.97 6.88 7.81
N ALA A 42 -6.89 6.87 8.78
CA ALA A 42 -6.54 6.84 10.19
C ALA A 42 -5.69 5.60 10.52
N ALA A 43 -6.11 4.42 10.05
CA ALA A 43 -5.39 3.18 10.28
C ALA A 43 -3.97 3.16 9.69
N VAL A 44 -3.82 3.64 8.45
CA VAL A 44 -2.52 3.66 7.73
C VAL A 44 -1.54 4.67 8.33
N LEU A 45 -2.03 5.76 8.90
CA LEU A 45 -1.21 6.79 9.53
C LEU A 45 -0.76 6.42 10.95
N MET A 46 -1.40 5.46 11.62
CA MET A 46 -0.95 4.98 12.92
C MET A 46 0.39 4.26 12.78
N ARG A 47 1.38 4.72 13.52
CA ARG A 47 2.75 4.18 13.53
C ARG A 47 3.00 3.36 14.80
N PRO A 48 3.72 2.23 14.70
CA PRO A 48 4.08 1.42 15.86
C PRO A 48 4.94 2.14 16.90
N ASP A 49 5.71 3.15 16.45
CA ASP A 49 6.57 3.98 17.29
C ASP A 49 5.87 5.22 17.87
N PHE A 50 4.59 5.43 17.52
CA PHE A 50 3.78 6.59 17.90
C PHE A 50 4.42 7.96 17.57
N GLN A 51 5.41 7.97 16.69
CA GLN A 51 5.99 9.22 16.20
C GLN A 51 5.06 9.88 15.21
N LEU A 52 4.89 11.19 15.35
CA LEU A 52 4.10 11.96 14.38
C LEU A 52 4.81 11.98 13.03
N TRP A 53 4.01 11.91 12.00
CA TRP A 53 4.51 12.08 10.64
C TRP A 53 5.19 13.46 10.49
N PRO A 54 6.27 13.54 9.70
CA PRO A 54 6.90 14.82 9.40
C PRO A 54 5.88 15.82 8.85
N ARG A 55 5.94 17.07 9.31
CA ARG A 55 5.02 18.13 8.86
C ARG A 55 4.86 18.22 7.34
N PRO A 56 5.94 18.10 6.51
CA PRO A 56 5.79 18.14 5.06
C PRO A 56 4.89 17.03 4.52
N LEU A 57 4.92 15.82 5.08
CA LEU A 57 4.06 14.71 4.66
C LEU A 57 2.60 14.93 5.06
N LEU A 58 2.35 15.51 6.23
CA LEU A 58 0.99 15.85 6.68
C LEU A 58 0.33 16.91 5.78
N VAL A 59 1.10 17.82 5.19
CA VAL A 59 0.59 18.80 4.21
C VAL A 59 0.48 18.17 2.82
N LEU A 60 1.46 17.36 2.43
CA LEU A 60 1.50 16.74 1.10
C LEU A 60 0.35 15.76 0.88
N LEU A 61 -0.06 14.99 1.90
CA LEU A 61 -1.13 14.00 1.77
C LEU A 61 -2.48 14.61 1.38
N PRO A 62 -3.02 15.66 2.06
CA PRO A 62 -4.24 16.34 1.62
C PRO A 62 -4.14 16.92 0.21
N VAL A 63 -3.02 17.57 -0.10
CA VAL A 63 -2.79 18.10 -1.46
C VAL A 63 -2.86 16.99 -2.49
N LEU A 64 -2.25 15.85 -2.23
CA LEU A 64 -2.27 14.71 -3.10
C LEU A 64 -3.69 14.13 -3.27
N VAL A 65 -4.47 14.09 -2.19
CA VAL A 65 -5.87 13.67 -2.23
C VAL A 65 -6.69 14.62 -3.09
N VAL A 66 -6.53 15.93 -2.91
CA VAL A 66 -7.19 16.96 -3.74
C VAL A 66 -6.84 16.80 -5.21
N VAL A 67 -5.54 16.68 -5.51
CA VAL A 67 -5.06 16.55 -6.91
C VAL A 67 -5.54 15.24 -7.51
N GLY A 68 -5.43 14.12 -6.81
CA GLY A 68 -5.83 12.81 -7.32
C GLY A 68 -7.34 12.71 -7.54
N LEU A 69 -8.14 12.97 -6.51
CA LEU A 69 -9.61 12.94 -6.62
C LEU A 69 -10.11 14.00 -7.61
N GLY A 70 -9.51 15.20 -7.57
CA GLY A 70 -9.85 16.29 -8.48
C GLY A 70 -9.63 15.91 -9.94
N LEU A 71 -8.49 15.28 -10.24
CA LEU A 71 -8.15 14.81 -11.59
C LEU A 71 -9.21 13.82 -12.12
N GLY A 72 -9.53 12.79 -11.34
CA GLY A 72 -10.54 11.80 -11.74
C GLY A 72 -11.94 12.38 -11.88
N THR A 73 -12.35 13.24 -10.93
CA THR A 73 -13.67 13.88 -10.94
C THR A 73 -13.81 14.89 -12.08
N PHE A 74 -12.74 15.62 -12.40
CA PHE A 74 -12.74 16.60 -13.50
C PHE A 74 -12.74 15.93 -14.87
N LEU A 75 -11.93 14.90 -15.06
CA LEU A 75 -11.80 14.23 -16.36
C LEU A 75 -13.00 13.35 -16.71
N LYS A 76 -13.68 12.76 -15.72
CA LYS A 76 -14.81 11.87 -15.96
C LYS A 76 -15.91 12.50 -16.81
N PRO A 77 -16.45 13.69 -16.49
CA PRO A 77 -17.49 14.33 -17.30
C PRO A 77 -16.99 14.91 -18.62
N LEU A 78 -15.70 15.26 -18.71
CA LEU A 78 -15.11 15.80 -19.96
C LEU A 78 -14.90 14.72 -21.03
N LEU A 79 -14.79 13.47 -20.61
CA LEU A 79 -14.61 12.32 -21.48
C LEU A 79 -15.99 11.73 -21.76
N GLU A 80 -16.72 12.22 -22.74
CA GLU A 80 -17.94 11.60 -23.28
C GLU A 80 -17.61 10.29 -24.00
N ALA A 81 -16.93 9.38 -23.31
CA ALA A 81 -16.37 8.16 -23.87
C ALA A 81 -16.85 6.95 -23.03
N PRO A 82 -16.83 5.73 -23.60
CA PRO A 82 -17.05 4.52 -22.83
C PRO A 82 -16.15 4.44 -21.60
N GLU A 83 -16.63 3.82 -20.53
CA GLU A 83 -15.94 3.73 -19.23
C GLU A 83 -14.48 3.25 -19.33
N VAL A 84 -14.22 2.32 -20.26
CA VAL A 84 -12.87 1.79 -20.52
C VAL A 84 -11.91 2.90 -20.96
N TRP A 85 -12.34 3.78 -21.86
CA TRP A 85 -11.53 4.90 -22.33
C TRP A 85 -11.34 5.97 -21.27
N GLN A 86 -12.39 6.30 -20.52
CA GLN A 86 -12.27 7.23 -19.38
C GLN A 86 -11.22 6.73 -18.39
N PHE A 87 -11.30 5.45 -18.04
CA PHE A 87 -10.36 4.80 -17.14
C PHE A 87 -8.94 4.82 -17.69
N ALA A 88 -8.75 4.45 -18.95
CA ALA A 88 -7.43 4.44 -19.58
C ALA A 88 -6.78 5.83 -19.60
N VAL A 89 -7.53 6.86 -19.99
CA VAL A 89 -7.02 8.25 -20.07
C VAL A 89 -6.67 8.80 -18.71
N VAL A 90 -7.55 8.65 -17.71
CA VAL A 90 -7.29 9.13 -16.34
C VAL A 90 -6.07 8.43 -15.77
N THR A 91 -5.95 7.12 -15.97
CA THR A 91 -4.81 6.34 -15.52
C THR A 91 -3.52 6.80 -16.20
N ALA A 92 -3.53 7.00 -17.51
CA ALA A 92 -2.36 7.48 -18.26
C ALA A 92 -1.88 8.84 -17.76
N ILE A 93 -2.80 9.79 -17.59
CA ILE A 93 -2.48 11.13 -17.07
C ILE A 93 -1.91 11.05 -15.66
N ALA A 94 -2.54 10.29 -14.77
CA ALA A 94 -2.10 10.13 -13.39
C ALA A 94 -0.70 9.49 -13.29
N GLN A 95 -0.41 8.48 -14.13
CA GLN A 95 0.90 7.84 -14.19
C GLN A 95 1.98 8.80 -14.73
N CYS A 96 1.66 9.57 -15.77
CA CYS A 96 2.58 10.57 -16.33
C CYS A 96 2.88 11.70 -15.33
N LEU A 97 1.85 12.23 -14.66
CA LEU A 97 2.02 13.22 -13.60
C LEU A 97 2.85 12.66 -12.44
N GLY A 98 2.56 11.41 -12.04
CA GLY A 98 3.35 10.71 -11.02
C GLY A 98 4.82 10.60 -11.43
N GLN A 99 5.12 10.27 -12.68
CA GLN A 99 6.48 10.15 -13.19
C GLN A 99 7.24 11.48 -13.20
N ALA A 100 6.54 12.60 -13.34
CA ALA A 100 7.14 13.93 -13.24
C ALA A 100 7.61 14.27 -11.80
N LEU A 101 7.07 13.60 -10.79
CA LEU A 101 7.47 13.82 -9.39
C LEU A 101 8.88 13.28 -9.12
N PRO A 102 9.66 13.91 -8.20
CA PRO A 102 10.97 13.44 -7.78
C PRO A 102 10.96 11.99 -7.26
N ASP A 103 12.08 11.27 -7.39
CA ASP A 103 12.21 9.88 -6.94
C ASP A 103 12.00 9.74 -5.43
N ARG A 104 12.35 10.75 -4.65
CA ARG A 104 12.07 10.84 -3.20
C ARG A 104 10.58 10.70 -2.85
N LEU A 105 9.69 10.94 -3.82
CA LEU A 105 8.24 10.89 -3.68
C LEU A 105 7.63 9.65 -4.35
N MET A 106 8.36 8.53 -4.42
CA MET A 106 7.88 7.30 -5.08
C MET A 106 6.56 6.78 -4.48
N LEU A 107 6.40 6.87 -3.15
CA LEU A 107 5.14 6.54 -2.47
C LEU A 107 3.99 7.42 -2.97
N VAL A 108 4.25 8.72 -3.13
CA VAL A 108 3.29 9.72 -3.63
C VAL A 108 2.86 9.42 -5.06
N ARG A 109 3.76 8.95 -5.92
CA ARG A 109 3.44 8.55 -7.31
C ARG A 109 2.37 7.47 -7.37
N ASN A 110 2.55 6.40 -6.58
CA ASN A 110 1.60 5.29 -6.57
C ASN A 110 0.26 5.71 -5.96
N LEU A 111 0.30 6.54 -4.92
CA LEU A 111 -0.89 7.04 -4.26
C LEU A 111 -1.69 7.98 -5.18
N LEU A 112 -1.02 8.86 -5.94
CA LEU A 112 -1.66 9.72 -6.94
C LEU A 112 -2.41 8.88 -7.99
N ALA A 113 -1.77 7.84 -8.52
CA ALA A 113 -2.36 6.95 -9.50
C ALA A 113 -3.59 6.22 -8.95
N VAL A 114 -3.56 5.81 -7.68
CA VAL A 114 -4.70 5.19 -6.98
C VAL A 114 -5.84 6.20 -6.78
N LEU A 115 -5.53 7.38 -6.25
CA LEU A 115 -6.52 8.41 -5.94
C LEU A 115 -7.24 8.94 -7.17
N ALA A 116 -6.54 9.10 -8.30
CA ALA A 116 -7.14 9.57 -9.55
C ALA A 116 -8.21 8.61 -10.11
N VAL A 117 -8.09 7.32 -9.82
CA VAL A 117 -9.04 6.30 -10.30
C VAL A 117 -10.22 6.11 -9.34
N LEU A 118 -10.09 6.49 -8.05
CA LEU A 118 -11.16 6.32 -7.08
C LEU A 118 -12.52 6.89 -7.53
N PRO A 119 -12.63 8.11 -8.11
CA PRO A 119 -13.90 8.63 -8.60
C PRO A 119 -14.52 7.81 -9.72
N LEU A 120 -13.71 7.03 -10.46
CA LEU A 120 -14.18 6.16 -11.55
C LEU A 120 -14.73 4.82 -11.04
N LEU A 121 -14.44 4.44 -9.79
CA LEU A 121 -14.93 3.20 -9.19
C LEU A 121 -16.42 3.25 -8.87
N GLY A 122 -16.94 4.41 -8.53
CA GLY A 122 -18.35 4.63 -8.21
C GLY A 122 -19.16 5.10 -9.41
N SER A 123 -20.47 4.80 -9.41
CA SER A 123 -21.43 5.31 -10.40
C SER A 123 -21.60 6.84 -10.32
N ASN A 124 -21.46 7.40 -9.13
CA ASN A 124 -21.75 8.82 -8.84
C ASN A 124 -20.48 9.60 -8.46
N ALA A 125 -19.55 9.78 -9.41
CA ALA A 125 -18.44 10.70 -9.22
C ALA A 125 -18.89 12.15 -9.41
N THR A 126 -19.25 12.79 -8.33
CA THR A 126 -19.60 14.21 -8.28
C THR A 126 -18.54 14.97 -7.48
N TRP A 127 -18.43 16.28 -7.72
CA TRP A 127 -17.57 17.15 -6.89
C TRP A 127 -17.95 17.10 -5.41
N LEU A 128 -19.24 16.93 -5.10
CA LEU A 128 -19.69 16.76 -3.72
C LEU A 128 -19.16 15.47 -3.11
N SER A 129 -19.18 14.35 -3.85
CA SER A 129 -18.61 13.08 -3.40
C SER A 129 -17.10 13.19 -3.17
N ALA A 130 -16.35 13.82 -4.09
CA ALA A 130 -14.92 14.05 -3.92
C ALA A 130 -14.61 14.93 -2.70
N TRP A 131 -15.43 15.95 -2.46
CA TRP A 131 -15.33 16.80 -1.28
C TRP A 131 -15.58 16.05 0.03
N HIS A 132 -16.62 15.20 0.07
CA HIS A 132 -16.87 14.34 1.24
C HIS A 132 -15.71 13.36 1.49
N GLN A 133 -15.13 12.78 0.44
CA GLN A 133 -13.97 11.91 0.56
C GLN A 133 -12.75 12.67 1.11
N LEU A 134 -12.47 13.86 0.64
CA LEU A 134 -11.42 14.73 1.16
C LEU A 134 -11.63 15.03 2.64
N LEU A 135 -12.83 15.46 3.03
CA LEU A 135 -13.17 15.76 4.42
C LEU A 135 -12.99 14.52 5.31
N ALA A 136 -13.47 13.36 4.87
CA ALA A 136 -13.30 12.12 5.61
C ALA A 136 -11.81 11.77 5.80
N VAL A 137 -10.98 11.95 4.77
CA VAL A 137 -9.52 11.76 4.87
C VAL A 137 -8.90 12.72 5.88
N LEU A 138 -9.29 14.01 5.86
CA LEU A 138 -8.81 15.00 6.84
C LEU A 138 -9.23 14.64 8.27
N VAL A 139 -10.45 14.16 8.46
CA VAL A 139 -10.92 13.65 9.76
C VAL A 139 -10.05 12.47 10.20
N GLY A 140 -9.79 11.49 9.31
CA GLY A 140 -8.93 10.35 9.61
C GLY A 140 -7.50 10.74 9.97
N MET A 141 -6.93 11.73 9.28
CA MET A 141 -5.61 12.29 9.61
C MET A 141 -5.61 12.98 10.97
N GLY A 142 -6.63 13.79 11.25
CA GLY A 142 -6.78 14.49 12.52
C GLY A 142 -6.92 13.54 13.71
N THR A 143 -7.77 12.54 13.60
CA THR A 143 -7.97 11.54 14.67
C THR A 143 -6.74 10.68 14.89
N ALA A 144 -6.05 10.24 13.83
CA ALA A 144 -4.79 9.49 13.97
C ALA A 144 -3.72 10.33 14.68
N THR A 145 -3.53 11.59 14.29
CA THR A 145 -2.56 12.48 14.94
C THR A 145 -2.92 12.77 16.40
N LEU A 146 -4.20 12.96 16.70
CA LEU A 146 -4.70 13.18 18.06
C LEU A 146 -4.40 11.94 18.95
N VAL A 147 -4.78 10.75 18.50
CA VAL A 147 -4.56 9.51 19.24
C VAL A 147 -3.06 9.22 19.41
N GLN A 148 -2.26 9.41 18.36
CA GLN A 148 -0.80 9.26 18.46
C GLN A 148 -0.18 10.23 19.47
N SER A 149 -0.63 11.49 19.48
CA SER A 149 -0.12 12.48 20.45
C SER A 149 -0.47 12.11 21.89
N GLY A 150 -1.66 11.54 22.12
CA GLY A 150 -2.10 11.08 23.45
C GLY A 150 -1.40 9.81 23.94
N LEU A 151 -0.93 8.97 23.03
CA LEU A 151 -0.24 7.71 23.36
C LEU A 151 1.29 7.85 23.43
N ARG A 152 1.85 9.02 23.16
CA ARG A 152 3.28 9.29 23.32
C ARG A 152 3.70 9.14 24.76
N LEU A 153 4.79 8.41 24.98
CA LEU A 153 5.51 8.43 26.24
C LEU A 153 6.40 9.68 26.28
N PRO A 154 6.63 10.26 27.48
CA PRO A 154 7.68 11.26 27.65
C PRO A 154 9.00 10.69 27.14
N ALA A 155 9.78 11.54 26.46
CA ALA A 155 10.98 11.13 25.70
C ALA A 155 12.09 10.45 26.50
N ASP A 156 12.02 10.47 27.85
CA ASP A 156 13.09 10.05 28.73
C ASP A 156 13.24 8.53 28.91
N SER A 157 12.27 7.71 28.44
CA SER A 157 12.31 6.26 28.63
C SER A 157 12.68 5.44 27.39
N LEU A 158 12.90 6.07 26.23
CA LEU A 158 13.05 5.35 24.95
C LEU A 158 14.44 5.52 24.28
N SER A 159 15.36 6.24 24.90
CA SER A 159 16.67 6.53 24.28
C SER A 159 17.71 5.40 24.40
N ALA A 160 17.45 4.33 25.14
CA ALA A 160 18.47 3.32 25.41
C ALA A 160 18.44 2.07 24.49
N ASP A 161 17.27 1.69 23.94
CA ASP A 161 17.15 0.36 23.29
C ASP A 161 16.70 0.37 21.80
N SER A 162 16.46 1.52 21.20
CA SER A 162 15.85 1.57 19.86
C SER A 162 16.83 1.68 18.69
N GLU A 163 18.14 1.68 18.92
CA GLU A 163 19.10 1.74 17.81
C GLU A 163 19.27 0.44 17.03
N GLY A 164 18.76 -0.69 17.54
CA GLY A 164 19.07 -2.03 16.98
C GLY A 164 18.07 -2.62 15.99
N HIS A 165 16.78 -2.35 16.07
CA HIS A 165 15.77 -3.17 15.37
C HIS A 165 14.80 -2.45 14.43
N GLY A 166 14.82 -1.12 14.34
CA GLY A 166 13.89 -0.33 13.51
C GLY A 166 14.39 0.01 12.09
N ARG A 167 15.65 -0.22 11.79
CA ARG A 167 16.27 0.23 10.52
C ARG A 167 16.17 -0.74 9.35
N ALA A 168 15.57 -1.91 9.50
CA ALA A 168 15.56 -2.92 8.44
C ALA A 168 14.47 -2.74 7.36
N ALA A 169 13.54 -1.79 7.48
CA ALA A 169 12.44 -1.62 6.52
C ALA A 169 12.39 -0.27 5.79
N GLU A 170 13.12 0.73 6.24
CA GLU A 170 13.37 1.93 5.43
C GLU A 170 14.81 1.80 4.90
N SER A 171 14.95 1.16 3.73
CA SER A 171 16.12 1.37 2.89
C SER A 171 16.32 2.87 2.79
N GLN A 172 17.37 3.38 3.46
CA GLN A 172 17.81 4.75 3.27
C GLN A 172 17.86 4.98 1.75
N PRO A 173 17.26 6.05 1.25
CA PRO A 173 17.49 6.37 -0.13
C PRO A 173 19.01 6.56 -0.27
N GLU A 174 19.67 5.65 -0.99
CA GLU A 174 20.93 6.00 -1.63
C GLU A 174 20.74 7.43 -2.13
N VAL A 175 21.74 8.26 -1.95
CA VAL A 175 21.79 9.59 -2.59
C VAL A 175 21.80 9.33 -4.09
N GLU A 176 20.64 8.94 -4.62
CA GLU A 176 20.42 8.85 -6.06
C GLU A 176 20.57 10.28 -6.56
N VAL A 177 21.66 10.52 -7.26
CA VAL A 177 21.82 11.66 -8.15
C VAL A 177 20.50 11.76 -8.93
N GLY A 178 19.72 12.80 -8.64
CA GLY A 178 18.33 12.91 -9.08
C GLY A 178 18.23 12.68 -10.58
N ARG A 179 17.57 11.60 -10.98
CA ARG A 179 17.35 11.29 -12.40
C ARG A 179 16.66 12.46 -13.07
N SER A 180 17.13 12.87 -14.23
CA SER A 180 16.46 13.91 -15.03
C SER A 180 15.07 13.43 -15.45
N LEU A 181 14.15 14.35 -15.74
CA LEU A 181 12.82 14.02 -16.27
C LEU A 181 12.91 13.11 -17.50
N ALA A 182 13.83 13.43 -18.44
CA ALA A 182 14.04 12.62 -19.63
C ALA A 182 14.44 11.17 -19.29
N GLN A 183 15.33 10.97 -18.32
CA GLN A 183 15.73 9.64 -17.89
C GLN A 183 14.58 8.86 -17.23
N ARG A 184 13.70 9.54 -16.48
CA ARG A 184 12.54 8.90 -15.85
C ARG A 184 11.52 8.44 -16.88
N PHE A 185 11.27 9.23 -17.92
CA PHE A 185 10.38 8.86 -19.03
C PHE A 185 11.03 7.86 -20.00
N ALA A 186 12.35 7.77 -20.04
CA ALA A 186 13.07 6.75 -20.80
C ALA A 186 13.09 5.37 -20.12
N ASP A 187 12.64 5.26 -18.85
CA ASP A 187 12.64 4.02 -18.10
C ASP A 187 11.64 3.00 -18.70
N PRO A 188 12.09 1.84 -19.17
CA PRO A 188 11.20 0.80 -19.70
C PRO A 188 10.16 0.30 -18.68
N TYR A 189 10.49 0.36 -17.38
CA TYR A 189 9.56 0.01 -16.32
C TYR A 189 8.34 0.94 -16.30
N PHE A 190 8.54 2.24 -16.48
CA PHE A 190 7.45 3.22 -16.54
C PHE A 190 6.47 2.87 -17.65
N TRP A 191 6.95 2.67 -18.89
CA TRP A 191 6.11 2.35 -20.03
C TRP A 191 5.37 1.03 -19.89
N ARG A 192 6.03 0.02 -19.34
CA ARG A 192 5.40 -1.28 -19.02
C ARG A 192 4.25 -1.10 -18.03
N LYS A 193 4.50 -0.36 -16.93
CA LYS A 193 3.49 -0.08 -15.92
C LYS A 193 2.34 0.75 -16.49
N LEU A 194 2.64 1.78 -17.28
CA LEU A 194 1.66 2.63 -17.95
C LEU A 194 0.75 1.80 -18.86
N LEU A 195 1.32 1.02 -19.76
CA LEU A 195 0.57 0.20 -20.71
C LEU A 195 -0.38 -0.77 -20.00
N VAL A 196 0.13 -1.53 -19.02
CA VAL A 196 -0.68 -2.55 -18.35
C VAL A 196 -1.74 -1.92 -17.45
N SER A 197 -1.43 -0.82 -16.77
CA SER A 197 -2.41 -0.13 -15.93
C SER A 197 -3.52 0.53 -16.76
N THR A 198 -3.24 1.07 -17.93
CA THR A 198 -4.28 1.61 -18.82
C THR A 198 -5.18 0.53 -19.39
N LEU A 199 -4.64 -0.64 -19.66
CA LEU A 199 -5.40 -1.79 -20.17
C LEU A 199 -6.05 -2.65 -19.07
N ALA A 200 -5.76 -2.39 -17.80
CA ALA A 200 -6.19 -3.24 -16.69
C ALA A 200 -7.71 -3.45 -16.63
N LEU A 201 -8.50 -2.41 -16.89
CA LEU A 201 -9.96 -2.53 -16.94
C LEU A 201 -10.43 -3.42 -18.10
N SER A 202 -9.89 -3.19 -19.31
CA SER A 202 -10.23 -4.01 -20.49
C SER A 202 -9.84 -5.46 -20.29
N ILE A 203 -8.67 -5.72 -19.72
CA ILE A 203 -8.22 -7.08 -19.40
C ILE A 203 -9.15 -7.71 -18.37
N GLY A 204 -9.51 -6.98 -17.31
CA GLY A 204 -10.42 -7.47 -16.27
C GLY A 204 -11.79 -7.83 -16.83
N MET A 205 -12.34 -7.02 -17.72
CA MET A 205 -13.60 -7.33 -18.40
C MET A 205 -13.46 -8.56 -19.31
N GLY A 206 -12.36 -8.66 -20.04
CA GLY A 206 -12.10 -9.78 -20.94
C GLY A 206 -11.92 -11.13 -20.25
N VAL A 207 -11.36 -11.15 -19.03
CA VAL A 207 -11.22 -12.38 -18.23
C VAL A 207 -12.43 -12.66 -17.34
N GLY A 208 -13.48 -11.83 -17.41
CA GLY A 208 -14.70 -12.02 -16.61
C GLY A 208 -14.50 -11.74 -15.12
N ALA A 209 -13.59 -10.85 -14.75
CA ALA A 209 -13.39 -10.43 -13.37
C ALA A 209 -14.67 -9.79 -12.81
N VAL A 210 -15.03 -10.12 -11.57
CA VAL A 210 -16.28 -9.64 -10.95
C VAL A 210 -16.21 -8.13 -10.66
N THR A 211 -15.05 -7.66 -10.25
CA THR A 211 -14.78 -6.23 -10.06
C THR A 211 -13.53 -5.81 -10.86
N PRO A 212 -13.65 -5.71 -12.20
CA PRO A 212 -12.49 -5.56 -13.11
C PRO A 212 -11.61 -4.34 -12.80
N LYS A 213 -12.19 -3.29 -12.20
CA LYS A 213 -11.45 -2.10 -11.76
C LYS A 213 -10.39 -2.39 -10.68
N TYR A 214 -10.57 -3.46 -9.89
CA TYR A 214 -9.58 -3.84 -8.86
C TYR A 214 -8.31 -4.49 -9.43
N LEU A 215 -8.34 -5.03 -10.65
CA LEU A 215 -7.12 -5.48 -11.33
C LEU A 215 -6.11 -4.34 -11.47
N TYR A 216 -6.59 -3.12 -11.72
CA TYR A 216 -5.76 -1.94 -11.77
C TYR A 216 -4.93 -1.73 -10.50
N PHE A 217 -5.55 -1.88 -9.34
CA PHE A 217 -4.83 -1.76 -8.07
C PHE A 217 -3.78 -2.86 -7.90
N GLY A 218 -4.11 -4.08 -8.35
CA GLY A 218 -3.15 -5.18 -8.41
C GLY A 218 -1.91 -4.79 -9.22
N VAL A 219 -2.10 -4.29 -10.44
CA VAL A 219 -0.99 -3.88 -11.31
C VAL A 219 -0.20 -2.70 -10.73
N VAL A 220 -0.88 -1.60 -10.36
CA VAL A 220 -0.21 -0.36 -9.92
C VAL A 220 0.55 -0.55 -8.61
N LEU A 221 0.02 -1.35 -7.70
CA LEU A 221 0.60 -1.52 -6.37
C LEU A 221 1.60 -2.68 -6.28
N LEU A 222 1.46 -3.70 -7.13
CA LEU A 222 2.28 -4.92 -7.06
C LEU A 222 3.39 -4.93 -8.09
N LEU A 223 3.13 -4.43 -9.31
CA LEU A 223 4.15 -4.40 -10.36
C LEU A 223 5.36 -3.59 -9.90
N ASN A 224 6.51 -4.23 -9.92
CA ASN A 224 7.80 -3.63 -9.62
C ASN A 224 8.76 -3.76 -10.81
N ASP A 225 9.95 -3.21 -10.65
CA ASP A 225 11.00 -3.25 -11.68
C ASP A 225 11.55 -4.68 -11.88
N SER A 226 11.63 -5.51 -10.83
CA SER A 226 12.11 -6.89 -10.90
C SER A 226 11.04 -7.92 -10.58
N LEU A 227 11.24 -9.14 -11.08
CA LEU A 227 10.39 -10.29 -10.79
C LEU A 227 10.40 -10.60 -9.28
N GLY A 228 11.58 -10.66 -8.65
CA GLY A 228 11.69 -10.96 -7.22
C GLY A 228 11.00 -9.93 -6.34
N ALA A 229 11.16 -8.64 -6.64
CA ALA A 229 10.47 -7.58 -5.91
C ALA A 229 8.95 -7.63 -6.12
N THR A 230 8.48 -8.00 -7.31
CA THR A 230 7.05 -8.19 -7.57
C THR A 230 6.51 -9.39 -6.79
N LEU A 231 7.22 -10.52 -6.77
CA LEU A 231 6.84 -11.71 -5.99
C LEU A 231 6.73 -11.42 -4.50
N LEU A 232 7.70 -10.72 -3.92
CA LEU A 232 7.67 -10.30 -2.51
C LEU A 232 6.42 -9.47 -2.22
N ARG A 233 6.13 -8.46 -3.06
CA ARG A 233 4.95 -7.62 -2.90
C ARG A 233 3.65 -8.39 -3.05
N VAL A 234 3.58 -9.31 -4.01
CA VAL A 234 2.40 -10.17 -4.21
C VAL A 234 2.17 -11.02 -2.95
N ARG A 235 3.22 -11.69 -2.45
CA ARG A 235 3.12 -12.51 -1.24
C ARG A 235 2.63 -11.69 -0.05
N ASP A 236 3.30 -10.58 0.24
CA ASP A 236 2.96 -9.75 1.39
C ASP A 236 1.55 -9.17 1.30
N ARG A 237 1.14 -8.81 0.07
CA ARG A 237 -0.20 -8.30 -0.16
C ARG A 237 -1.27 -9.38 -0.03
N MET A 238 -1.05 -10.57 -0.58
CA MET A 238 -2.00 -11.69 -0.46
C MET A 238 -2.18 -12.11 0.99
N VAL A 239 -1.08 -12.23 1.75
CA VAL A 239 -1.15 -12.51 3.20
C VAL A 239 -1.91 -11.40 3.94
N GLY A 240 -1.57 -10.14 3.70
CA GLY A 240 -2.23 -9.01 4.35
C GLY A 240 -3.73 -8.92 4.02
N VAL A 241 -4.11 -9.10 2.74
CA VAL A 241 -5.52 -9.10 2.33
C VAL A 241 -6.28 -10.25 2.97
N SER A 242 -5.72 -11.47 2.95
CA SER A 242 -6.37 -12.66 3.51
C SER A 242 -6.60 -12.53 5.01
N LEU A 243 -5.60 -12.08 5.76
CA LEU A 243 -5.73 -11.89 7.21
C LEU A 243 -6.61 -10.67 7.55
N GLY A 244 -6.54 -9.62 6.74
CA GLY A 244 -7.32 -8.40 6.96
C GLY A 244 -8.83 -8.57 6.85
N VAL A 245 -9.31 -9.59 6.14
CA VAL A 245 -10.75 -9.86 6.01
C VAL A 245 -11.30 -10.76 7.12
N LEU A 246 -10.45 -11.40 7.93
CA LEU A 246 -10.91 -12.33 8.96
C LEU A 246 -11.73 -11.64 10.06
N MET A 247 -11.26 -10.51 10.59
CA MET A 247 -12.01 -9.78 11.62
C MET A 247 -13.34 -9.21 11.12
N PRO A 248 -13.41 -8.57 9.94
CA PRO A 248 -14.68 -8.23 9.31
C PRO A 248 -15.66 -9.38 9.22
N LEU A 249 -15.24 -10.55 8.76
CA LEU A 249 -16.10 -11.74 8.66
C LEU A 249 -16.64 -12.22 10.01
N LEU A 250 -15.80 -12.20 11.06
CA LEU A 250 -16.19 -12.64 12.40
C LEU A 250 -17.17 -11.67 13.06
N VAL A 251 -17.01 -10.37 12.85
CA VAL A 251 -17.78 -9.34 13.54
C VAL A 251 -19.05 -8.97 12.78
N PHE A 252 -19.04 -9.05 11.45
CA PHE A 252 -20.11 -8.59 10.60
C PHE A 252 -21.48 -9.21 10.91
N ALA A 253 -21.54 -10.53 11.10
CA ALA A 253 -22.78 -11.25 11.39
C ALA A 253 -23.37 -10.95 12.78
N THR A 254 -22.55 -10.36 13.68
CA THR A 254 -22.90 -10.23 15.09
C THR A 254 -23.23 -8.79 15.48
N PHE A 255 -22.60 -7.80 14.85
CA PHE A 255 -22.71 -6.40 15.28
C PHE A 255 -22.96 -5.44 14.12
N PRO A 256 -23.85 -4.45 14.30
CA PRO A 256 -24.03 -3.38 13.31
C PRO A 256 -22.78 -2.51 13.20
N ILE A 257 -22.61 -1.85 12.05
CA ILE A 257 -21.47 -0.94 11.82
C ILE A 257 -21.67 0.33 12.64
N GLN A 258 -20.89 0.46 13.69
CA GLN A 258 -20.84 1.61 14.59
C GLN A 258 -19.43 1.84 15.12
N ALA A 259 -19.19 2.95 15.81
CA ALA A 259 -17.86 3.34 16.25
C ALA A 259 -17.11 2.24 17.01
N LEU A 260 -17.82 1.54 17.92
CA LEU A 260 -17.24 0.49 18.75
C LEU A 260 -16.89 -0.76 17.93
N SER A 261 -17.75 -1.18 17.01
CA SER A 261 -17.49 -2.35 16.17
C SER A 261 -16.37 -2.05 15.14
N VAL A 262 -16.29 -0.84 14.59
CA VAL A 262 -15.17 -0.38 13.76
C VAL A 262 -13.87 -0.42 14.58
N ALA A 263 -13.88 0.10 15.80
CA ALA A 263 -12.72 0.05 16.70
C ALA A 263 -12.28 -1.40 17.00
N ALA A 264 -13.24 -2.29 17.27
CA ALA A 264 -12.97 -3.70 17.55
C ALA A 264 -12.40 -4.44 16.34
N VAL A 265 -12.95 -4.23 15.14
CA VAL A 265 -12.48 -4.84 13.89
C VAL A 265 -11.07 -4.37 13.55
N MET A 266 -10.83 -3.06 13.58
CA MET A 266 -9.52 -2.50 13.20
C MET A 266 -8.45 -2.81 14.26
N GLY A 267 -8.79 -2.70 15.53
CA GLY A 267 -7.91 -3.12 16.64
C GLY A 267 -7.65 -4.62 16.63
N GLY A 268 -8.68 -5.44 16.45
CA GLY A 268 -8.56 -6.90 16.35
C GLY A 268 -7.69 -7.35 15.16
N THR A 269 -7.86 -6.72 13.98
CA THR A 269 -6.97 -6.95 12.83
C THR A 269 -5.52 -6.61 13.18
N THR A 270 -5.30 -5.48 13.87
CA THR A 270 -3.95 -5.09 14.33
C THR A 270 -3.37 -6.14 15.26
N GLY A 271 -4.15 -6.57 16.27
CA GLY A 271 -3.74 -7.58 17.23
C GLY A 271 -3.42 -8.92 16.58
N LEU A 272 -4.21 -9.36 15.60
CA LEU A 272 -3.96 -10.58 14.85
C LEU A 272 -2.64 -10.51 14.09
N ILE A 273 -2.41 -9.44 13.33
CA ILE A 273 -1.19 -9.27 12.51
C ILE A 273 0.06 -9.16 13.38
N VAL A 274 0.00 -8.37 14.45
CA VAL A 274 1.12 -8.19 15.39
C VAL A 274 1.39 -9.48 16.15
N GLY A 275 0.35 -10.16 16.62
CA GLY A 275 0.46 -11.44 17.34
C GLY A 275 1.07 -12.56 16.49
N LEU A 276 0.87 -12.53 15.17
CA LEU A 276 1.50 -13.45 14.22
C LEU A 276 2.92 -13.02 13.80
N GLY A 277 3.43 -11.87 14.26
CA GLY A 277 4.74 -11.33 13.85
C GLY A 277 4.80 -10.83 12.40
N LEU A 278 3.65 -10.52 11.80
CA LEU A 278 3.49 -10.12 10.40
C LEU A 278 3.39 -8.59 10.24
N GLN A 279 4.21 -7.84 10.97
CA GLN A 279 4.19 -6.37 10.98
C GLN A 279 4.32 -5.72 9.58
N PRO A 280 5.14 -6.23 8.62
CA PRO A 280 5.21 -5.66 7.27
C PRO A 280 3.87 -5.68 6.52
N GLN A 281 3.00 -6.65 6.81
CA GLN A 281 1.69 -6.81 6.18
C GLN A 281 0.59 -5.97 6.85
N LEU A 282 0.86 -5.33 8.00
CA LEU A 282 -0.13 -4.62 8.82
C LEU A 282 -0.92 -3.58 8.02
N ARG A 283 -0.24 -2.71 7.27
CA ARG A 283 -0.91 -1.67 6.47
C ARG A 283 -1.87 -2.27 5.44
N THR A 284 -1.45 -3.32 4.77
CA THR A 284 -2.30 -4.01 3.78
C THR A 284 -3.51 -4.67 4.44
N ALA A 285 -3.33 -5.31 5.58
CA ALA A 285 -4.41 -5.92 6.34
C ALA A 285 -5.42 -4.87 6.82
N LEU A 286 -4.96 -3.74 7.35
CA LEU A 286 -5.81 -2.64 7.80
C LEU A 286 -6.60 -2.00 6.66
N ILE A 287 -5.98 -1.77 5.50
CA ILE A 287 -6.69 -1.28 4.31
C ILE A 287 -7.78 -2.30 3.89
N SER A 288 -7.43 -3.58 3.85
CA SER A 288 -8.38 -4.63 3.49
C SER A 288 -9.54 -4.72 4.47
N SER A 289 -9.24 -4.71 5.78
CA SER A 289 -10.22 -4.75 6.87
C SER A 289 -11.17 -3.54 6.82
N GLY A 290 -10.61 -2.33 6.74
CA GLY A 290 -11.38 -1.08 6.72
C GLY A 290 -12.31 -0.99 5.51
N VAL A 291 -11.79 -1.28 4.30
CA VAL A 291 -12.63 -1.27 3.08
C VAL A 291 -13.70 -2.35 3.14
N THR A 292 -13.39 -3.55 3.61
CA THR A 292 -14.36 -4.65 3.68
C THR A 292 -15.45 -4.35 4.69
N TYR A 293 -15.09 -4.00 5.92
CA TYR A 293 -16.07 -3.81 6.98
C TYR A 293 -16.87 -2.52 6.84
N VAL A 294 -16.16 -1.40 6.65
CA VAL A 294 -16.78 -0.07 6.61
C VAL A 294 -17.36 0.26 5.23
N GLY A 295 -16.70 -0.21 4.17
CA GLY A 295 -17.11 0.11 2.80
C GLY A 295 -18.22 -0.77 2.26
N TYR A 296 -18.25 -2.04 2.63
CA TYR A 296 -19.21 -3.01 2.07
C TYR A 296 -20.21 -3.56 3.08
N GLY A 297 -19.91 -3.53 4.37
CA GLY A 297 -20.86 -3.86 5.43
C GLY A 297 -21.66 -5.14 5.16
N ALA A 298 -22.96 -5.00 4.89
CA ALA A 298 -23.89 -6.12 4.65
C ALA A 298 -23.51 -7.01 3.45
N LEU A 299 -22.67 -6.55 2.52
CA LEU A 299 -22.22 -7.31 1.37
C LEU A 299 -20.91 -8.06 1.61
N THR A 300 -20.44 -8.14 2.85
CA THR A 300 -19.13 -8.73 3.18
C THR A 300 -19.00 -10.17 2.69
N ASP A 301 -20.03 -11.01 2.86
CA ASP A 301 -20.01 -12.42 2.46
C ASP A 301 -19.82 -12.60 0.95
N TRP A 302 -20.46 -11.74 0.15
CA TRP A 302 -20.28 -11.72 -1.30
C TRP A 302 -18.97 -11.05 -1.70
N TYR A 303 -18.64 -9.93 -1.06
CA TYR A 303 -17.52 -9.10 -1.43
C TYR A 303 -16.17 -9.74 -1.18
N VAL A 304 -16.00 -10.44 -0.06
CA VAL A 304 -14.69 -11.00 0.34
C VAL A 304 -14.15 -12.01 -0.68
N PRO A 305 -14.89 -13.08 -1.07
CA PRO A 305 -14.36 -14.07 -2.01
C PRO A 305 -14.10 -13.46 -3.38
N HIS A 306 -14.99 -12.59 -3.86
CA HIS A 306 -14.85 -11.95 -5.18
C HIS A 306 -13.66 -11.00 -5.23
N ARG A 307 -13.48 -10.19 -4.19
CA ARG A 307 -12.33 -9.31 -4.08
C ARG A 307 -11.01 -10.08 -3.98
N TRP A 308 -11.01 -11.18 -3.25
CA TRP A 308 -9.83 -12.04 -3.15
C TRP A 308 -9.43 -12.61 -4.51
N LEU A 309 -10.41 -13.10 -5.28
CA LEU A 309 -10.20 -13.56 -6.65
C LEU A 309 -9.67 -12.46 -7.57
N ASP A 310 -10.24 -11.25 -7.51
CA ASP A 310 -9.78 -10.13 -8.31
C ASP A 310 -8.35 -9.70 -7.93
N TYR A 311 -7.98 -9.76 -6.65
CA TYR A 311 -6.60 -9.54 -6.22
C TYR A 311 -5.66 -10.64 -6.75
N LEU A 312 -6.10 -11.89 -6.76
CA LEU A 312 -5.34 -13.00 -7.32
C LEU A 312 -5.11 -12.80 -8.83
N LEU A 313 -6.16 -12.45 -9.57
CA LEU A 313 -6.07 -12.12 -11.00
C LEU A 313 -5.13 -10.92 -11.26
N GLY A 314 -5.28 -9.84 -10.50
CA GLY A 314 -4.40 -8.67 -10.60
C GLY A 314 -2.94 -8.98 -10.27
N SER A 315 -2.71 -9.84 -9.29
CA SER A 315 -1.38 -10.33 -8.93
C SER A 315 -0.79 -11.21 -10.04
N GLY A 316 -1.60 -12.12 -10.59
CA GLY A 316 -1.23 -12.96 -11.73
C GLY A 316 -0.87 -12.12 -12.95
N LEU A 317 -1.66 -11.10 -13.25
CA LEU A 317 -1.37 -10.16 -14.35
C LEU A 317 -0.04 -9.41 -14.11
N ALA A 318 0.21 -8.91 -12.91
CA ALA A 318 1.47 -8.24 -12.60
C ALA A 318 2.69 -9.17 -12.77
N LEU A 319 2.58 -10.43 -12.34
CA LEU A 319 3.63 -11.44 -12.52
C LEU A 319 3.80 -11.81 -14.00
N LEU A 320 2.70 -12.02 -14.73
CA LEU A 320 2.74 -12.34 -16.16
C LEU A 320 3.46 -11.23 -16.94
N VAL A 321 3.17 -9.98 -16.63
CA VAL A 321 3.83 -8.83 -17.26
C VAL A 321 5.32 -8.78 -16.93
N CYS A 322 5.69 -9.11 -15.68
CA CYS A 322 7.11 -9.22 -15.31
C CYS A 322 7.84 -10.31 -16.08
N LEU A 323 7.17 -11.41 -16.40
CA LEU A 323 7.76 -12.52 -17.15
C LEU A 323 7.86 -12.25 -18.66
N LEU A 324 6.80 -11.66 -19.25
CA LEU A 324 6.71 -11.50 -20.71
C LEU A 324 7.39 -10.24 -21.23
N VAL A 325 7.39 -9.17 -20.47
CA VAL A 325 7.85 -7.86 -20.94
C VAL A 325 9.22 -7.52 -20.32
N ARG A 326 10.29 -8.00 -20.96
CA ARG A 326 11.69 -7.76 -20.56
C ARG A 326 11.92 -8.03 -19.07
N PRO A 327 12.03 -9.29 -18.66
CA PRO A 327 12.22 -9.63 -17.26
C PRO A 327 13.52 -9.01 -16.74
N TYR A 328 13.40 -8.12 -15.79
CA TYR A 328 14.52 -7.60 -15.03
C TYR A 328 14.72 -8.52 -13.83
N SER A 329 15.85 -9.22 -13.80
CA SER A 329 16.18 -10.15 -12.73
C SER A 329 17.04 -9.48 -11.67
N ALA A 330 16.50 -9.38 -10.46
CA ALA A 330 17.24 -8.92 -9.29
C ALA A 330 18.42 -9.85 -8.97
N LEU A 331 18.22 -11.16 -9.16
CA LEU A 331 19.24 -12.18 -8.97
C LEU A 331 20.43 -12.02 -9.93
N LEU A 332 20.15 -11.81 -11.22
CA LEU A 332 21.21 -11.59 -12.21
C LEU A 332 21.96 -10.29 -11.95
N ARG A 333 21.25 -9.21 -11.54
CA ARG A 333 21.90 -7.96 -11.19
C ARG A 333 22.76 -8.10 -9.94
N PHE A 334 22.25 -8.78 -8.93
CA PHE A 334 23.01 -9.07 -7.72
C PHE A 334 24.31 -9.85 -8.06
N ARG A 335 24.19 -10.95 -8.83
CA ARG A 335 25.36 -11.75 -9.26
C ARG A 335 26.36 -10.92 -10.07
N ARG A 336 25.90 -10.00 -10.91
CA ARG A 336 26.78 -9.11 -11.69
C ARG A 336 27.53 -8.13 -10.81
N LEU A 337 26.86 -7.47 -9.87
CA LEU A 337 27.49 -6.54 -8.93
C LEU A 337 28.46 -7.26 -7.98
N ALA A 338 28.09 -8.44 -7.49
CA ALA A 338 28.94 -9.24 -6.66
C ALA A 338 30.26 -9.65 -7.37
N ARG A 339 30.17 -10.02 -8.66
CA ARG A 339 31.37 -10.35 -9.49
C ARG A 339 32.23 -9.14 -9.84
N ALA A 340 31.67 -7.94 -9.84
CA ALA A 340 32.42 -6.71 -10.09
C ALA A 340 33.37 -6.33 -8.93
N GLY A 341 33.38 -7.11 -7.84
CA GLY A 341 34.29 -6.90 -6.70
C GLY A 341 33.88 -5.77 -5.78
N GLU A 342 32.72 -5.16 -6.02
CA GLU A 342 32.11 -4.25 -5.06
C GLU A 342 31.64 -5.11 -3.88
N GLY A 343 32.34 -5.04 -2.74
CA GLY A 343 31.90 -5.71 -1.50
C GLY A 343 30.44 -5.39 -1.21
N LEU A 344 29.81 -6.05 -0.20
CA LEU A 344 28.40 -5.83 0.16
C LEU A 344 28.10 -4.34 0.42
N THR A 345 27.97 -3.60 -0.68
CA THR A 345 27.59 -2.19 -0.71
C THR A 345 26.11 -2.07 -0.39
N GLY A 346 25.64 -0.87 -0.03
CA GLY A 346 24.21 -0.63 0.19
C GLY A 346 23.34 -1.07 -0.99
N ALA A 347 23.85 -1.02 -2.22
CA ALA A 347 23.17 -1.49 -3.43
C ALA A 347 22.92 -3.00 -3.42
N LEU A 348 23.90 -3.81 -2.99
CA LEU A 348 23.74 -5.26 -2.85
C LEU A 348 22.80 -5.62 -1.71
N GLN A 349 22.88 -4.90 -0.58
CA GLN A 349 21.95 -5.08 0.54
C GLN A 349 20.50 -4.75 0.16
N ALA A 350 20.28 -3.68 -0.60
CA ALA A 350 18.94 -3.32 -1.09
C ALA A 350 18.36 -4.35 -2.07
N LEU A 351 19.21 -5.01 -2.88
CA LEU A 351 18.78 -6.04 -3.83
C LEU A 351 18.59 -7.42 -3.20
N LEU A 352 19.21 -7.67 -2.05
CA LEU A 352 19.26 -8.99 -1.42
C LEU A 352 17.89 -9.64 -1.20
N PRO A 353 16.87 -8.97 -0.63
CA PRO A 353 15.56 -9.60 -0.42
C PRO A 353 14.92 -10.06 -1.73
N SER A 354 14.96 -9.19 -2.76
CA SER A 354 14.39 -9.49 -4.07
C SER A 354 15.15 -10.59 -4.81
N ALA A 355 16.47 -10.61 -4.70
CA ALA A 355 17.32 -11.62 -5.32
C ALA A 355 17.13 -12.99 -4.65
N LEU A 356 16.99 -13.03 -3.31
CA LEU A 356 16.75 -14.25 -2.55
C LEU A 356 15.39 -14.87 -2.89
N GLU A 357 14.34 -14.06 -2.97
CA GLU A 357 13.00 -14.56 -3.33
C GLU A 357 12.97 -15.07 -4.77
N GLU A 358 13.64 -14.39 -5.69
CA GLU A 358 13.77 -14.82 -7.07
C GLU A 358 14.58 -16.14 -7.17
N ALA A 359 15.69 -16.26 -6.43
CA ALA A 359 16.47 -17.48 -6.36
C ALA A 359 15.67 -18.67 -5.81
N ARG A 360 14.84 -18.43 -4.78
CA ARG A 360 13.94 -19.43 -4.21
C ARG A 360 12.93 -19.95 -5.23
N VAL A 361 12.26 -19.06 -5.94
CA VAL A 361 11.25 -19.42 -6.95
C VAL A 361 11.87 -20.13 -8.14
N LEU A 362 13.09 -19.76 -8.54
CA LEU A 362 13.84 -20.39 -9.63
C LEU A 362 14.56 -21.68 -9.21
N GLY A 363 14.46 -22.12 -7.96
CA GLY A 363 15.17 -23.30 -7.46
C GLY A 363 16.68 -23.12 -7.33
N GLN A 364 17.18 -21.90 -7.31
CA GLN A 364 18.61 -21.54 -7.25
C GLN A 364 19.04 -21.03 -5.85
N GLU A 365 18.24 -21.30 -4.83
CA GLU A 365 18.50 -20.79 -3.48
C GLU A 365 19.81 -21.29 -2.88
N SER A 366 20.16 -22.56 -3.12
CA SER A 366 21.41 -23.17 -2.62
C SER A 366 22.65 -22.49 -3.20
N GLU A 367 22.68 -22.32 -4.53
CA GLU A 367 23.77 -21.62 -5.23
C GLU A 367 23.89 -20.15 -4.80
N PHE A 368 22.74 -19.50 -4.58
CA PHE A 368 22.74 -18.10 -4.14
C PHE A 368 23.25 -17.96 -2.70
N ARG A 369 22.91 -18.90 -1.81
CA ARG A 369 23.44 -18.92 -0.45
C ARG A 369 24.94 -19.19 -0.40
N GLU A 370 25.45 -20.01 -1.33
CA GLU A 370 26.89 -20.25 -1.47
C GLU A 370 27.60 -18.96 -1.90
N LEU A 371 27.09 -18.28 -2.92
CA LEU A 371 27.58 -16.96 -3.34
C LEU A 371 27.63 -15.95 -2.17
N LEU A 372 26.61 -15.94 -1.33
CA LEU A 372 26.57 -15.06 -0.16
C LEU A 372 27.65 -15.43 0.87
N ARG A 373 28.00 -16.73 1.03
CA ARG A 373 29.08 -17.15 1.90
C ARG A 373 30.44 -16.75 1.34
N GLU A 374 30.64 -16.87 0.02
CA GLU A 374 31.87 -16.44 -0.66
C GLU A 374 32.11 -14.93 -0.55
N LEU A 375 31.07 -14.12 -0.57
CA LEU A 375 31.19 -12.67 -0.37
C LEU A 375 31.62 -12.30 1.06
N GLY A 376 31.70 -13.29 1.95
CA GLY A 376 32.28 -13.25 3.29
C GLY A 376 31.37 -12.58 4.34
N PRO A 377 31.59 -12.92 5.62
CA PRO A 377 30.94 -12.26 6.73
C PRO A 377 31.48 -10.85 6.97
N SER A 378 32.23 -10.32 6.02
CA SER A 378 32.85 -9.01 6.15
C SER A 378 31.78 -7.93 6.23
N ARG A 379 31.23 -7.87 7.45
CA ARG A 379 30.49 -6.75 8.00
C ARG A 379 29.00 -7.05 8.15
N SER A 380 28.71 -7.63 9.34
CA SER A 380 27.43 -7.51 10.10
C SER A 380 26.18 -7.28 9.26
N LEU A 381 25.54 -8.41 8.89
CA LEU A 381 24.08 -8.40 8.68
C LEU A 381 23.38 -8.11 9.99
#